data_2e35692f63169f35b0c8f5ca3bf3b567
#
_entry.id   2e35692f63169f35b0c8f5ca3bf3b567
#
_cell.length_a   1.000
_cell.length_b   1.000
_cell.length_c   1.000
_cell.angle_alpha   90.00
_cell.angle_beta   90.00
_cell.angle_gamma   90.00
#
_symmetry.space_group_name_H-M   'P 1'
#
loop_
_entity.id
_entity.type
_entity.pdbx_description
1 polymer ?
#
loop_
_entity_poly.entity_id
_entity_poly.type
_entity_poly.pdbx_seq_one_letter_code
_entity_poly.pdbx_strand_id
1 'polypeptide(L)'
;PEVVADHFRLDLPARREFVGTAGEEVRLTPTEWSIAAYLGKNPGRLITHRQLVTAVWGPTYDPDPNLLRVHMAHIRRKLEADPSRPRHFITDSGVGYRFEPSPT
;
A
#
# COMPACT_ATOMS: atom_id res chain seq x y z
N PRO A 1 -1.34 15.87 6.16
CA PRO A 1 -1.64 14.45 5.94
C PRO A 1 -0.46 13.68 5.43
N GLU A 2 -0.03 12.77 6.25
CA GLU A 2 1.15 11.97 5.99
C GLU A 2 0.89 10.58 6.53
N VAL A 3 1.30 9.55 5.77
CA VAL A 3 1.24 8.17 6.22
C VAL A 3 2.64 7.81 6.68
N VAL A 4 2.78 7.45 7.95
CA VAL A 4 4.08 7.15 8.56
C VAL A 4 4.11 5.72 9.03
N ALA A 5 5.18 5.01 8.70
CA ALA A 5 5.47 3.67 9.18
C ALA A 5 6.91 3.64 9.69
N ASP A 6 7.31 2.51 10.26
CA ASP A 6 8.67 2.38 10.82
C ASP A 6 9.74 2.57 9.77
N HIS A 7 9.49 2.18 8.53
CA HIS A 7 10.50 2.13 7.48
C HIS A 7 10.28 3.15 6.37
N PHE A 8 9.11 3.77 6.28
CA PHE A 8 8.81 4.71 5.19
C PHE A 8 7.76 5.71 5.63
N ARG A 9 7.61 6.77 4.83
CA ARG A 9 6.50 7.71 4.97
C ARG A 9 6.01 8.15 3.60
N LEU A 10 4.71 8.43 3.52
CA LEU A 10 4.08 8.90 2.31
C LEU A 10 3.55 10.31 2.56
N ASP A 11 4.00 11.26 1.76
CA ASP A 11 3.51 12.64 1.81
C ASP A 11 2.34 12.73 0.84
N LEU A 12 1.12 12.64 1.36
CA LEU A 12 -0.07 12.54 0.54
C LEU A 12 -0.32 13.77 -0.35
N PRO A 13 -0.23 15.00 0.16
CA PRO A 13 -0.43 16.17 -0.69
C PRO A 13 0.59 16.27 -1.83
N ALA A 14 1.83 15.99 -1.55
CA ALA A 14 2.90 16.09 -2.54
C ALA A 14 3.06 14.82 -3.39
N ARG A 15 2.40 13.73 -3.01
CA ARG A 15 2.51 12.42 -3.66
C ARG A 15 3.95 11.96 -3.75
N ARG A 16 4.65 12.03 -2.61
CA ARG A 16 6.06 11.65 -2.52
C ARG A 16 6.24 10.57 -1.47
N GLU A 17 7.17 9.65 -1.72
CA GLU A 17 7.45 8.50 -0.87
C GLU A 17 8.91 8.53 -0.41
N PHE A 18 9.12 8.29 0.89
CA PHE A 18 10.44 8.31 1.49
C PHE A 18 10.66 7.02 2.26
N VAL A 19 11.81 6.38 2.04
CA VAL A 19 12.13 5.07 2.60
C VAL A 19 13.43 5.15 3.40
N GLY A 20 13.49 4.37 4.47
CA GLY A 20 14.68 4.24 5.30
C GLY A 20 14.86 5.40 6.25
N THR A 21 15.86 5.29 7.12
CA THR A 21 16.16 6.31 8.12
C THR A 21 16.69 7.59 7.49
N ALA A 22 17.34 7.48 6.34
CA ALA A 22 17.85 8.65 5.61
C ALA A 22 16.77 9.37 4.82
N GLY A 23 15.56 8.83 4.74
CA GLY A 23 14.47 9.45 4.01
C GLY A 23 14.70 9.46 2.51
N GLU A 24 15.29 8.38 1.97
CA GLU A 24 15.53 8.29 0.54
C GLU A 24 14.21 8.21 -0.22
N GLU A 25 14.04 9.09 -1.21
CA GLU A 25 12.83 9.10 -2.01
C GLU A 25 12.80 7.95 -3.00
N VAL A 26 11.66 7.24 -3.06
CA VAL A 26 11.41 6.22 -4.08
C VAL A 26 10.20 6.66 -4.89
N ARG A 27 9.99 6.03 -6.03
CA ARG A 27 8.89 6.41 -6.92
C ARG A 27 7.91 5.26 -7.09
N LEU A 28 6.68 5.50 -6.69
CA LEU A 28 5.56 4.59 -6.99
C LEU A 28 4.90 5.02 -8.29
N THR A 29 4.38 4.05 -9.04
CA THR A 29 3.53 4.37 -10.18
C THR A 29 2.22 4.96 -9.67
N PRO A 30 1.43 5.65 -10.53
CA PRO A 30 0.14 6.19 -10.11
C PRO A 30 -0.79 5.15 -9.49
N THR A 31 -0.83 3.94 -10.05
CA THR A 31 -1.68 2.87 -9.50
C THR A 31 -1.15 2.39 -8.15
N GLU A 32 0.15 2.17 -8.06
CA GLU A 32 0.78 1.79 -6.78
C GLU A 32 0.52 2.84 -5.71
N TRP A 33 0.66 4.11 -6.08
CA TRP A 33 0.38 5.21 -5.17
C TRP A 33 -1.06 5.18 -4.68
N SER A 34 -2.02 4.99 -5.60
CA SER A 34 -3.44 4.96 -5.24
C SER A 34 -3.76 3.83 -4.26
N ILE A 35 -3.17 2.65 -4.47
CA ILE A 35 -3.35 1.52 -3.57
C ILE A 35 -2.74 1.82 -2.21
N ALA A 36 -1.47 2.23 -2.18
CA ALA A 36 -0.76 2.48 -0.94
C ALA A 36 -1.41 3.60 -0.13
N ALA A 37 -1.81 4.68 -0.79
CA ALA A 37 -2.44 5.81 -0.12
C ALA A 37 -3.81 5.43 0.45
N TYR A 38 -4.61 4.68 -0.29
CA TYR A 38 -5.91 4.27 0.21
C TYR A 38 -5.79 3.40 1.45
N LEU A 39 -4.89 2.42 1.43
CA LEU A 39 -4.64 1.58 2.59
C LEU A 39 -4.07 2.39 3.75
N GLY A 40 -3.14 3.29 3.46
CA GLY A 40 -2.50 4.11 4.48
C GLY A 40 -3.44 5.10 5.16
N LYS A 41 -4.47 5.56 4.45
CA LYS A 41 -5.49 6.45 5.03
C LYS A 41 -6.47 5.71 5.92
N ASN A 42 -6.46 4.37 5.88
CA ASN A 42 -7.36 3.53 6.66
C ASN A 42 -6.56 2.54 7.50
N PRO A 43 -5.66 3.04 8.37
CA PRO A 43 -4.74 2.15 9.09
C PRO A 43 -5.49 1.16 9.97
N GLY A 44 -5.00 -0.08 9.98
CA GLY A 44 -5.56 -1.14 10.79
C GLY A 44 -6.84 -1.76 10.26
N ARG A 45 -7.45 -1.16 9.22
CA ARG A 45 -8.72 -1.66 8.70
C ARG A 45 -8.47 -2.68 7.59
N LEU A 46 -9.23 -3.77 7.66
CA LEU A 46 -9.25 -4.75 6.59
C LEU A 46 -10.03 -4.19 5.40
N ILE A 47 -9.36 -4.08 4.26
CA ILE A 47 -9.96 -3.60 3.03
C ILE A 47 -10.10 -4.80 2.10
N THR A 48 -11.33 -5.15 1.73
CA THR A 48 -11.55 -6.30 0.87
C THR A 48 -11.01 -6.03 -0.54
N HIS A 49 -10.77 -7.09 -1.32
CA HIS A 49 -10.35 -6.96 -2.70
C HIS A 49 -11.32 -6.05 -3.48
N ARG A 50 -12.62 -6.27 -3.30
CA ARG A 50 -13.63 -5.47 -3.99
C ARG A 50 -13.57 -4.01 -3.60
N GLN A 51 -13.42 -3.73 -2.30
CA GLN A 51 -13.33 -2.35 -1.82
C GLN A 51 -12.11 -1.65 -2.41
N LEU A 52 -10.97 -2.34 -2.43
CA LEU A 52 -9.73 -1.75 -2.94
C LEU A 52 -9.83 -1.51 -4.45
N VAL A 53 -10.33 -2.47 -5.20
CA VAL A 53 -10.52 -2.34 -6.64
C VAL A 53 -11.46 -1.18 -6.95
N THR A 54 -12.57 -1.09 -6.23
CA THR A 54 -13.53 -0.01 -6.42
C THR A 54 -12.90 1.36 -6.14
N ALA A 55 -12.12 1.46 -5.06
CA ALA A 55 -11.49 2.71 -4.68
C ALA A 55 -10.45 3.18 -5.70
N VAL A 56 -9.71 2.24 -6.29
CA VAL A 56 -8.60 2.56 -7.19
C VAL A 56 -9.06 2.72 -8.64
N TRP A 57 -9.92 1.83 -9.12
CA TRP A 57 -10.32 1.79 -10.53
C TRP A 57 -11.78 2.13 -10.79
N GLY A 58 -12.61 2.22 -9.75
CA GLY A 58 -14.00 2.53 -9.90
C GLY A 58 -14.90 1.29 -9.81
N PRO A 59 -16.22 1.50 -9.60
CA PRO A 59 -17.15 0.41 -9.26
C PRO A 59 -17.45 -0.54 -10.42
N THR A 60 -17.19 -0.13 -11.66
CA THR A 60 -17.50 -0.97 -12.83
C THR A 60 -16.30 -1.77 -13.32
N TYR A 61 -15.11 -1.51 -12.76
CA TYR A 61 -13.91 -2.21 -13.20
C TYR A 61 -13.80 -3.56 -12.50
N ASP A 62 -13.49 -4.60 -13.25
CA ASP A 62 -13.37 -5.96 -12.72
C ASP A 62 -12.07 -6.58 -13.22
N PRO A 63 -10.93 -6.22 -12.62
CA PRO A 63 -9.64 -6.72 -13.07
C PRO A 63 -9.40 -8.16 -12.65
N ASP A 64 -8.46 -8.80 -13.32
CA ASP A 64 -7.94 -10.10 -12.90
C ASP A 64 -7.44 -9.96 -11.45
N PRO A 65 -7.84 -10.87 -10.54
CA PRO A 65 -7.35 -10.83 -9.16
C PRO A 65 -5.83 -10.80 -9.04
N ASN A 66 -5.12 -11.38 -10.01
CA ASN A 66 -3.66 -11.37 -10.01
C ASN A 66 -3.08 -9.97 -10.23
N LEU A 67 -3.82 -9.07 -10.86
CA LEU A 67 -3.34 -7.71 -11.09
C LEU A 67 -3.09 -6.98 -9.77
N LEU A 68 -4.04 -7.07 -8.85
CA LEU A 68 -3.89 -6.45 -7.54
C LEU A 68 -2.70 -7.05 -6.79
N ARG A 69 -2.54 -8.36 -6.88
CA ARG A 69 -1.42 -9.07 -6.25
C ARG A 69 -0.07 -8.59 -6.80
N VAL A 70 0.02 -8.39 -8.12
CA VAL A 70 1.24 -7.90 -8.76
C VAL A 70 1.58 -6.49 -8.29
N HIS A 71 0.59 -5.60 -8.26
CA HIS A 71 0.80 -4.24 -7.77
C HIS A 71 1.25 -4.23 -6.31
N MET A 72 0.65 -5.10 -5.48
CA MET A 72 1.02 -5.20 -4.08
C MET A 72 2.47 -5.69 -3.92
N ALA A 73 2.89 -6.64 -4.74
CA ALA A 73 4.27 -7.12 -4.71
C ALA A 73 5.25 -6.00 -5.05
N HIS A 74 4.91 -5.16 -6.03
CA HIS A 74 5.76 -4.01 -6.39
C HIS A 74 5.84 -2.98 -5.27
N ILE A 75 4.70 -2.69 -4.63
CA ILE A 75 4.67 -1.75 -3.51
C ILE A 75 5.58 -2.25 -2.38
N ARG A 76 5.46 -3.53 -2.04
CA ARG A 76 6.27 -4.14 -0.98
C ARG A 76 7.76 -4.07 -1.31
N ARG A 77 8.11 -4.32 -2.56
CA ARG A 77 9.51 -4.27 -2.99
C ARG A 77 10.09 -2.87 -2.82
N LYS A 78 9.26 -1.85 -3.01
CA LYS A 78 9.70 -0.45 -2.92
C LYS A 78 9.68 0.09 -1.49
N LEU A 79 8.73 -0.33 -0.67
CA LEU A 79 8.47 0.29 0.63
C LEU A 79 8.81 -0.58 1.84
N GLU A 80 8.71 -1.90 1.74
CA GLU A 80 8.99 -2.77 2.87
C GLU A 80 10.48 -3.03 3.01
N ALA A 81 10.95 -3.13 4.26
CA ALA A 81 12.34 -3.49 4.51
C ALA A 81 12.66 -4.88 3.99
N ASP A 82 11.74 -5.84 4.19
CA ASP A 82 11.83 -7.19 3.65
C ASP A 82 10.50 -7.52 2.96
N PRO A 83 10.46 -7.43 1.62
CA PRO A 83 9.21 -7.68 0.89
C PRO A 83 8.62 -9.07 1.11
N SER A 84 9.45 -10.07 1.43
CA SER A 84 8.98 -11.43 1.68
C SER A 84 8.33 -11.58 3.05
N ARG A 85 8.56 -10.62 3.94
CA ARG A 85 7.98 -10.58 5.29
C ARG A 85 7.40 -9.19 5.55
N PRO A 86 6.34 -8.83 4.84
CA PRO A 86 5.80 -7.47 4.95
C PRO A 86 5.28 -7.19 6.35
N ARG A 87 5.65 -6.02 6.86
CA ARG A 87 5.24 -5.58 8.19
C ARG A 87 4.14 -4.52 8.12
N HIS A 88 3.97 -3.90 6.98
CA HIS A 88 3.05 -2.78 6.83
C HIS A 88 1.91 -3.08 5.86
N PHE A 89 2.21 -3.61 4.69
CA PHE A 89 1.19 -3.98 3.71
C PHE A 89 0.89 -5.46 3.86
N ILE A 90 -0.10 -5.79 4.70
CA ILE A 90 -0.40 -7.15 5.12
C ILE A 90 -1.50 -7.76 4.27
N THR A 91 -1.32 -9.02 3.87
CA THR A 91 -2.35 -9.78 3.20
C THR A 91 -3.15 -10.58 4.23
N ASP A 92 -4.46 -10.41 4.21
CA ASP A 92 -5.37 -11.29 4.94
C ASP A 92 -5.94 -12.26 3.90
N SER A 93 -5.37 -13.46 3.87
CA SER A 93 -5.60 -14.43 2.79
C SER A 93 -7.08 -14.68 2.51
N GLY A 94 -7.43 -14.59 1.23
CA GLY A 94 -8.80 -14.84 0.78
C GLY A 94 -9.78 -13.72 1.07
N VAL A 95 -9.36 -12.64 1.72
CA VAL A 95 -10.24 -11.53 2.11
C VAL A 95 -9.79 -10.21 1.52
N GLY A 96 -8.55 -9.79 1.78
CA GLY A 96 -8.07 -8.51 1.30
C GLY A 96 -6.73 -8.11 1.91
N TYR A 97 -6.57 -6.81 2.12
CA TYR A 97 -5.32 -6.24 2.61
C TYR A 97 -5.58 -5.23 3.72
N ARG A 98 -4.57 -4.99 4.55
CA ARG A 98 -4.63 -3.93 5.56
C ARG A 98 -3.26 -3.30 5.72
N PHE A 99 -3.25 -2.06 6.19
CA PHE A 99 -2.02 -1.33 6.45
C PHE A 99 -1.77 -1.25 7.95
N GLU A 100 -0.59 -1.69 8.39
CA GLU A 100 -0.14 -1.58 9.77
C GLU A 100 0.99 -0.58 9.84
N PRO A 101 0.77 0.62 10.39
CA PRO A 101 1.82 1.64 10.44
C PRO A 101 2.96 1.29 11.38
N SER A 102 2.65 0.61 12.47
CA SER A 102 3.66 0.23 13.46
C SER A 102 3.27 -1.10 14.10
N PRO A 103 3.94 -2.19 13.70
CA PRO A 103 3.67 -3.49 14.31
C PRO A 103 4.28 -3.53 15.70
N THR A 104 3.47 -3.41 16.70
CA THR A 104 3.91 -3.51 18.10
C THR A 104 3.70 -4.90 18.65
#